data_090d695108e43fb1b95227a80eede3f1
#
_entry.id   090d695108e43fb1b95227a80eede3f1
#
_cell.length_a   1.000
_cell.length_b   1.000
_cell.length_c   1.000
_cell.angle_alpha   90.00
_cell.angle_beta   90.00
_cell.angle_gamma   90.00
#
_symmetry.space_group_name_H-M   'P 1'
#
loop_
_entity.id
_entity.type
_entity.pdbx_description
1 polymer ?
#
loop_
_entity_poly.entity_id
_entity_poly.type
_entity_poly.pdbx_seq_one_letter_code
_entity_poly.pdbx_strand_id
1 'polypeptide(L)'
;MLRLDEVGRHYGDHQVLHDISLTVPDGQLLCVVGPSGCGKSTLLRTIGGLLPGYEGTITLDGTPVRGVPDDLAVVFQDYARSLYPWLTVRENVVLPLRRRDLPRAERRAEADRILARVGLTDAARRHPWQLSGGMQQRVAIARALVCRPSLLLMDEPFGSLDAQTREDLEDLLLEVHRTDGATIVFVTHDIDESVYLGDRVVVLSPGPGAEIVLDLPVELPGPRDQITTRGLTEFVALRSEVGRAVRNR
;
A
#
# COMPACT_ATOMS: atom_id res chain seq x y z
N MET A 1 -1.18 6.61 14.36
CA MET A 1 -2.51 6.99 13.82
C MET A 1 -2.34 8.04 12.72
N LEU A 2 -2.84 7.77 11.52
CA LEU A 2 -2.88 8.72 10.40
C LEU A 2 -4.22 9.48 10.41
N ARG A 3 -4.18 10.81 10.29
CA ARG A 3 -5.39 11.64 10.22
C ARG A 3 -5.27 12.68 9.11
N LEU A 4 -6.32 12.80 8.33
CA LEU A 4 -6.55 13.80 7.30
C LEU A 4 -7.74 14.64 7.72
N ASP A 5 -7.61 15.96 7.68
CA ASP A 5 -8.69 16.91 7.97
C ASP A 5 -8.82 17.87 6.78
N GLU A 6 -9.95 17.82 6.08
CA GLU A 6 -10.33 18.70 4.95
C GLU A 6 -9.24 18.79 3.88
N VAL A 7 -8.63 17.65 3.53
CA VAL A 7 -7.51 17.63 2.57
C VAL A 7 -8.02 17.85 1.15
N GLY A 8 -7.58 18.94 0.55
CA GLY A 8 -7.81 19.30 -0.84
C GLY A 8 -6.52 19.36 -1.67
N ARG A 9 -6.63 19.14 -2.99
CA ARG A 9 -5.47 19.20 -3.88
C ARG A 9 -5.84 19.73 -5.25
N HIS A 10 -5.05 20.72 -5.70
CA HIS A 10 -5.17 21.35 -7.03
C HIS A 10 -3.88 21.18 -7.84
N TYR A 11 -4.03 21.11 -9.17
CA TYR A 11 -2.97 21.29 -10.17
C TYR A 11 -3.39 22.42 -11.10
N GLY A 12 -2.88 23.64 -10.85
CA GLY A 12 -3.42 24.84 -11.47
C GLY A 12 -4.91 25.01 -11.12
N ASP A 13 -5.75 25.18 -12.11
CA ASP A 13 -7.21 25.34 -11.93
C ASP A 13 -7.95 23.99 -11.78
N HIS A 14 -7.24 22.87 -11.92
CA HIS A 14 -7.85 21.54 -11.83
C HIS A 14 -7.81 21.00 -10.40
N GLN A 15 -8.98 20.93 -9.75
CA GLN A 15 -9.13 20.29 -8.44
C GLN A 15 -9.15 18.77 -8.60
N VAL A 16 -8.24 18.07 -7.94
CA VAL A 16 -8.16 16.60 -7.98
C VAL A 16 -8.82 15.98 -6.76
N LEU A 17 -8.58 16.54 -5.57
CA LEU A 17 -9.16 16.09 -4.31
C LEU A 17 -9.90 17.26 -3.66
N HIS A 18 -11.05 16.98 -3.08
CA HIS A 18 -11.88 17.93 -2.36
C HIS A 18 -12.30 17.36 -1.03
N ASP A 19 -12.04 18.08 0.06
CA ASP A 19 -12.50 17.79 1.43
C ASP A 19 -12.33 16.33 1.88
N ILE A 20 -11.15 15.76 1.69
CA ILE A 20 -10.86 14.41 2.16
C ILE A 20 -10.58 14.44 3.65
N SER A 21 -11.54 13.97 4.45
CA SER A 21 -11.43 13.84 5.90
C SER A 21 -11.50 12.36 6.29
N LEU A 22 -10.42 11.85 6.90
CA LEU A 22 -10.24 10.42 7.16
C LEU A 22 -9.29 10.19 8.34
N THR A 23 -9.65 9.25 9.22
CA THR A 23 -8.75 8.77 10.29
C THR A 23 -8.48 7.29 10.09
N VAL A 24 -7.19 6.90 10.09
CA VAL A 24 -6.74 5.50 10.01
C VAL A 24 -6.06 5.15 11.33
N PRO A 25 -6.67 4.29 12.15
CA PRO A 25 -6.06 3.78 13.39
C PRO A 25 -4.75 3.04 13.13
N ASP A 26 -3.89 2.97 14.14
CA ASP A 26 -2.67 2.17 14.06
C ASP A 26 -3.01 0.69 13.83
N GLY A 27 -2.24 0.05 12.97
CA GLY A 27 -2.41 -1.35 12.63
C GLY A 27 -3.63 -1.64 11.73
N GLN A 28 -4.31 -0.64 11.17
CA GLN A 28 -5.41 -0.86 10.23
C GLN A 28 -4.88 -0.96 8.78
N LEU A 29 -5.41 -1.91 8.02
CA LEU A 29 -5.26 -1.96 6.57
C LEU A 29 -6.46 -1.27 5.91
N LEU A 30 -6.24 -0.04 5.45
CA LEU A 30 -7.22 0.75 4.71
C LEU A 30 -7.04 0.55 3.21
N CYS A 31 -8.08 0.10 2.51
CA CYS A 31 -8.11 0.09 1.07
C CYS A 31 -8.82 1.34 0.52
N VAL A 32 -8.21 2.01 -0.46
CA VAL A 32 -8.78 3.15 -1.18
C VAL A 32 -9.07 2.73 -2.61
N VAL A 33 -10.33 2.75 -3.00
CA VAL A 33 -10.78 2.39 -4.35
C VAL A 33 -11.50 3.56 -5.02
N GLY A 34 -11.69 3.48 -6.32
CA GLY A 34 -12.39 4.49 -7.11
C GLY A 34 -12.03 4.42 -8.58
N PRO A 35 -12.73 5.16 -9.45
CA PRO A 35 -12.48 5.17 -10.89
C PRO A 35 -11.04 5.52 -11.25
N SER A 36 -10.60 5.12 -12.44
CA SER A 36 -9.28 5.56 -12.95
C SER A 36 -9.23 7.07 -13.09
N GLY A 37 -8.13 7.68 -12.63
CA GLY A 37 -7.93 9.13 -12.69
C GLY A 37 -8.65 9.94 -11.61
N CYS A 38 -9.38 9.33 -10.67
CA CYS A 38 -10.07 10.10 -9.60
C CYS A 38 -9.14 10.69 -8.53
N GLY A 39 -7.83 10.40 -8.55
CA GLY A 39 -6.89 11.02 -7.60
C GLY A 39 -6.35 10.08 -6.52
N LYS A 40 -6.59 8.76 -6.57
CA LYS A 40 -6.09 7.78 -5.57
C LYS A 40 -4.58 7.88 -5.34
N SER A 41 -3.79 7.82 -6.42
CA SER A 41 -2.33 7.95 -6.33
C SER A 41 -1.90 9.36 -5.87
N THR A 42 -2.68 10.39 -6.19
CA THR A 42 -2.46 11.76 -5.70
C THR A 42 -2.68 11.80 -4.19
N LEU A 43 -3.78 11.23 -3.69
CA LEU A 43 -4.06 11.13 -2.26
C LEU A 43 -2.93 10.40 -1.53
N LEU A 44 -2.55 9.21 -2.02
CA LEU A 44 -1.49 8.41 -1.41
C LEU A 44 -0.15 9.17 -1.34
N ARG A 45 0.24 9.83 -2.45
CA ARG A 45 1.48 10.63 -2.49
C ARG A 45 1.40 11.87 -1.61
N THR A 46 0.22 12.46 -1.44
CA THR A 46 -0.01 13.59 -0.53
C THR A 46 0.13 13.13 0.92
N ILE A 47 -0.47 12.01 1.29
CA ILE A 47 -0.29 11.36 2.62
C ILE A 47 1.20 11.10 2.89
N GLY A 48 1.93 10.61 1.90
CA GLY A 48 3.37 10.31 2.02
C GLY A 48 4.29 11.54 2.07
N GLY A 49 3.74 12.76 1.98
CA GLY A 49 4.56 14.00 1.94
C GLY A 49 5.40 14.14 0.67
N LEU A 50 5.08 13.35 -0.37
CA LEU A 50 5.78 13.37 -1.67
C LEU A 50 5.28 14.51 -2.58
N LEU A 51 4.06 15.02 -2.31
CA LEU A 51 3.44 16.10 -3.06
C LEU A 51 3.11 17.25 -2.09
N PRO A 52 3.96 18.28 -2.01
CA PRO A 52 3.69 19.48 -1.20
C PRO A 52 2.59 20.35 -1.82
N GLY A 53 2.01 21.26 -1.02
CA GLY A 53 1.02 22.25 -1.50
C GLY A 53 -0.40 21.68 -1.60
N TYR A 54 -0.85 20.96 -0.59
CA TYR A 54 -2.25 20.54 -0.37
C TYR A 54 -2.93 21.51 0.62
N GLU A 55 -4.25 21.54 0.61
CA GLU A 55 -5.10 22.25 1.57
C GLU A 55 -5.46 21.30 2.72
N GLY A 56 -5.88 21.86 3.86
CA GLY A 56 -6.19 21.09 5.05
C GLY A 56 -4.96 20.63 5.83
N THR A 57 -5.10 19.55 6.58
CA THR A 57 -4.03 19.05 7.46
C THR A 57 -3.90 17.54 7.38
N ILE A 58 -2.65 17.06 7.30
CA ILE A 58 -2.31 15.63 7.42
C ILE A 58 -1.37 15.47 8.61
N THR A 59 -1.71 14.57 9.54
CA THR A 59 -0.86 14.23 10.68
C THR A 59 -0.61 12.73 10.75
N LEU A 60 0.62 12.37 11.11
CA LEU A 60 1.01 11.01 11.47
C LEU A 60 1.47 11.04 12.94
N ASP A 61 0.78 10.28 13.80
CA ASP A 61 1.00 10.27 15.25
C ASP A 61 0.98 11.67 15.88
N GLY A 62 0.04 12.50 15.43
CA GLY A 62 -0.13 13.89 15.87
C GLY A 62 0.90 14.86 15.30
N THR A 63 1.90 14.39 14.54
CA THR A 63 2.91 15.23 13.90
C THR A 63 2.48 15.61 12.48
N PRO A 64 2.43 16.90 12.12
CA PRO A 64 2.09 17.33 10.76
C PRO A 64 3.07 16.81 9.72
N VAL A 65 2.55 16.25 8.63
CA VAL A 65 3.33 15.75 7.50
C VAL A 65 3.73 16.94 6.61
N ARG A 66 4.98 17.40 6.75
CA ARG A 66 5.56 18.51 5.95
C ARG A 66 6.58 18.04 4.89
N GLY A 67 6.83 16.77 4.81
CA GLY A 67 7.76 16.08 3.91
C GLY A 67 7.63 14.59 4.16
N VAL A 68 8.50 13.77 3.57
CA VAL A 68 8.45 12.32 3.74
C VAL A 68 8.84 11.93 5.17
N PRO A 69 7.93 11.32 5.97
CA PRO A 69 8.25 10.86 7.32
C PRO A 69 9.31 9.75 7.29
N ASP A 70 10.16 9.70 8.33
CA ASP A 70 11.25 8.70 8.40
C ASP A 70 10.72 7.26 8.55
N ASP A 71 9.58 7.09 9.23
CA ASP A 71 8.95 5.78 9.48
C ASP A 71 7.90 5.40 8.43
N LEU A 72 7.97 6.02 7.25
CA LEU A 72 7.10 5.73 6.12
C LEU A 72 7.84 4.91 5.07
N ALA A 73 7.15 3.93 4.49
CA ALA A 73 7.62 3.25 3.29
C ALA A 73 6.56 3.30 2.19
N VAL A 74 7.01 3.33 0.92
CA VAL A 74 6.12 3.37 -0.25
C VAL A 74 6.47 2.25 -1.21
N VAL A 75 5.46 1.53 -1.67
CA VAL A 75 5.53 0.61 -2.82
C VAL A 75 4.76 1.24 -3.96
N PHE A 76 5.48 1.63 -5.02
CA PHE A 76 4.90 2.27 -6.20
C PHE A 76 4.37 1.24 -7.20
N GLN A 77 3.42 1.65 -8.04
CA GLN A 77 2.85 0.85 -9.12
C GLN A 77 3.93 0.31 -10.08
N ASP A 78 4.89 1.15 -10.47
CA ASP A 78 6.04 0.75 -11.29
C ASP A 78 7.21 0.29 -10.39
N TYR A 79 7.02 -0.87 -9.76
CA TYR A 79 8.02 -1.46 -8.87
C TYR A 79 9.32 -1.81 -9.59
N ALA A 80 9.26 -2.20 -10.86
CA ALA A 80 10.42 -2.61 -11.63
C ALA A 80 11.41 -1.44 -11.79
N ARG A 81 10.91 -0.23 -12.07
CA ARG A 81 11.74 0.99 -12.14
C ARG A 81 12.23 1.46 -10.77
N SER A 82 11.62 1.01 -9.69
CA SER A 82 12.04 1.37 -8.34
C SER A 82 13.26 0.59 -7.87
N LEU A 83 13.55 -0.57 -8.47
CA LEU A 83 14.71 -1.39 -8.12
C LEU A 83 15.97 -0.90 -8.84
N TYR A 84 17.09 -0.92 -8.13
CA TYR A 84 18.39 -0.57 -8.70
C TYR A 84 18.95 -1.78 -9.49
N PRO A 85 19.02 -1.71 -10.83
CA PRO A 85 19.35 -2.88 -11.65
C PRO A 85 20.80 -3.36 -11.49
N TRP A 86 21.71 -2.49 -11.04
CA TRP A 86 23.11 -2.82 -10.75
C TRP A 86 23.36 -3.41 -9.37
N LEU A 87 22.35 -3.43 -8.50
CA LEU A 87 22.41 -4.05 -7.18
C LEU A 87 21.76 -5.44 -7.23
N THR A 88 22.27 -6.36 -6.43
CA THR A 88 21.61 -7.64 -6.21
C THR A 88 20.29 -7.44 -5.44
N VAL A 89 19.43 -8.45 -5.42
CA VAL A 89 18.20 -8.50 -4.62
C VAL A 89 18.47 -8.11 -3.17
N ARG A 90 19.44 -8.77 -2.53
CA ARG A 90 19.83 -8.47 -1.14
C ARG A 90 20.29 -7.02 -0.99
N GLU A 91 21.11 -6.50 -1.89
CA GLU A 91 21.62 -5.14 -1.80
C GLU A 91 20.50 -4.11 -1.98
N ASN A 92 19.49 -4.37 -2.84
CA ASN A 92 18.28 -3.56 -2.95
C ASN A 92 17.55 -3.49 -1.61
N VAL A 93 17.39 -4.63 -0.92
CA VAL A 93 16.72 -4.70 0.38
C VAL A 93 17.54 -4.07 1.50
N VAL A 94 18.87 -4.20 1.48
CA VAL A 94 19.75 -3.56 2.47
C VAL A 94 19.79 -2.04 2.34
N LEU A 95 19.49 -1.49 1.16
CA LEU A 95 19.73 -0.08 0.85
C LEU A 95 19.06 0.90 1.84
N PRO A 96 17.77 0.76 2.21
CA PRO A 96 17.13 1.64 3.19
C PRO A 96 17.79 1.59 4.58
N LEU A 97 18.33 0.44 4.98
CA LEU A 97 19.00 0.26 6.27
C LEU A 97 20.34 1.01 6.38
N ARG A 98 20.88 1.53 5.27
CA ARG A 98 22.11 2.34 5.29
C ARG A 98 21.93 3.67 6.04
N ARG A 99 20.69 4.14 6.21
CA ARG A 99 20.36 5.33 6.99
C ARG A 99 20.34 5.07 8.50
N ARG A 100 20.28 3.80 8.91
CA ARG A 100 20.31 3.39 10.32
C ARG A 100 21.75 3.13 10.76
N ASP A 101 22.05 3.50 11.98
CA ASP A 101 23.35 3.18 12.61
C ASP A 101 23.37 1.72 13.05
N LEU A 102 23.49 0.83 12.04
CA LEU A 102 23.59 -0.61 12.21
C LEU A 102 24.86 -1.15 11.56
N PRO A 103 25.57 -2.10 12.20
CA PRO A 103 26.69 -2.79 11.58
C PRO A 103 26.30 -3.47 10.25
N ARG A 104 27.25 -3.56 9.31
CA ARG A 104 27.00 -4.17 7.99
C ARG A 104 26.49 -5.60 8.08
N ALA A 105 26.98 -6.38 9.06
CA ALA A 105 26.54 -7.75 9.28
C ALA A 105 25.05 -7.82 9.69
N GLU A 106 24.62 -6.93 10.58
CA GLU A 106 23.24 -6.87 11.06
C GLU A 106 22.27 -6.42 9.95
N ARG A 107 22.65 -5.38 9.17
CA ARG A 107 21.86 -4.98 8.00
C ARG A 107 21.64 -6.11 7.02
N ARG A 108 22.68 -6.94 6.82
CA ARG A 108 22.60 -8.11 5.93
C ARG A 108 21.71 -9.20 6.51
N ALA A 109 21.84 -9.51 7.79
CA ALA A 109 21.03 -10.49 8.48
C ALA A 109 19.53 -10.10 8.44
N GLU A 110 19.21 -8.82 8.66
CA GLU A 110 17.85 -8.32 8.58
C GLU A 110 17.28 -8.42 7.16
N ALA A 111 18.06 -8.08 6.14
CA ALA A 111 17.63 -8.25 4.75
C ALA A 111 17.40 -9.74 4.41
N ASP A 112 18.28 -10.65 4.87
CA ASP A 112 18.12 -12.09 4.63
C ASP A 112 16.86 -12.63 5.34
N ARG A 113 16.55 -12.14 6.54
CA ARG A 113 15.32 -12.49 7.27
C ARG A 113 14.07 -12.08 6.50
N ILE A 114 14.03 -10.85 5.99
CA ILE A 114 12.88 -10.36 5.19
C ILE A 114 12.80 -11.10 3.85
N LEU A 115 13.92 -11.35 3.17
CA LEU A 115 13.92 -12.12 1.93
C LEU A 115 13.39 -13.56 2.12
N ALA A 116 13.66 -14.18 3.26
CA ALA A 116 13.08 -15.48 3.59
C ALA A 116 11.56 -15.40 3.73
N ARG A 117 11.02 -14.36 4.41
CA ARG A 117 9.57 -14.15 4.56
C ARG A 117 8.86 -13.96 3.23
N VAL A 118 9.47 -13.28 2.27
CA VAL A 118 8.87 -13.07 0.93
C VAL A 118 9.22 -14.20 -0.06
N GLY A 119 9.85 -15.30 0.39
CA GLY A 119 10.18 -16.46 -0.44
C GLY A 119 11.30 -16.22 -1.47
N LEU A 120 12.25 -15.34 -1.18
CA LEU A 120 13.33 -14.95 -2.10
C LEU A 120 14.74 -15.31 -1.61
N THR A 121 14.89 -16.25 -0.68
CA THR A 121 16.20 -16.67 -0.13
C THR A 121 17.17 -17.06 -1.24
N ASP A 122 16.73 -17.91 -2.17
CA ASP A 122 17.58 -18.44 -3.27
C ASP A 122 17.86 -17.38 -4.35
N ALA A 123 17.08 -16.31 -4.40
CA ALA A 123 17.24 -15.21 -5.33
C ALA A 123 18.13 -14.07 -4.78
N ALA A 124 18.56 -14.13 -3.53
CA ALA A 124 19.24 -13.03 -2.83
C ALA A 124 20.49 -12.48 -3.54
N ARG A 125 21.18 -13.30 -4.35
CA ARG A 125 22.36 -12.93 -5.13
C ARG A 125 22.07 -12.56 -6.58
N ARG A 126 20.83 -12.76 -7.05
CA ARG A 126 20.42 -12.38 -8.42
C ARG A 126 20.24 -10.87 -8.53
N HIS A 127 20.24 -10.37 -9.76
CA HIS A 127 19.92 -8.98 -10.07
C HIS A 127 18.44 -8.87 -10.51
N PRO A 128 17.81 -7.69 -10.41
CA PRO A 128 16.39 -7.49 -10.78
C PRO A 128 16.03 -8.01 -12.18
N TRP A 129 16.88 -7.80 -13.17
CA TRP A 129 16.66 -8.28 -14.55
C TRP A 129 16.67 -9.81 -14.72
N GLN A 130 17.10 -10.57 -13.71
CA GLN A 130 17.07 -12.04 -13.68
C GLN A 130 15.81 -12.60 -13.01
N LEU A 131 14.87 -11.75 -12.64
CA LEU A 131 13.67 -12.10 -11.87
C LEU A 131 12.41 -11.97 -12.73
N SER A 132 11.39 -12.80 -12.43
CA SER A 132 10.02 -12.56 -12.91
C SER A 132 9.42 -11.28 -12.32
N GLY A 133 8.35 -10.75 -12.92
CA GLY A 133 7.64 -9.57 -12.40
C GLY A 133 7.19 -9.74 -10.94
N GLY A 134 6.59 -10.87 -10.60
CA GLY A 134 6.17 -11.17 -9.23
C GLY A 134 7.35 -11.27 -8.25
N MET A 135 8.50 -11.80 -8.67
CA MET A 135 9.70 -11.79 -7.83
C MET A 135 10.23 -10.37 -7.63
N GLN A 136 10.23 -9.52 -8.65
CA GLN A 136 10.62 -8.11 -8.51
C GLN A 136 9.69 -7.38 -7.56
N GLN A 137 8.37 -7.64 -7.62
CA GLN A 137 7.39 -7.10 -6.70
C GLN A 137 7.67 -7.53 -5.26
N ARG A 138 7.96 -8.81 -5.02
CA ARG A 138 8.38 -9.30 -3.69
C ARG A 138 9.65 -8.59 -3.18
N VAL A 139 10.60 -8.26 -4.06
CA VAL A 139 11.80 -7.47 -3.68
C VAL A 139 11.40 -6.05 -3.26
N ALA A 140 10.48 -5.40 -3.99
CA ALA A 140 10.01 -4.05 -3.66
C ALA A 140 9.29 -4.03 -2.31
N ILE A 141 8.43 -5.02 -2.04
CA ILE A 141 7.77 -5.22 -0.75
C ILE A 141 8.80 -5.47 0.36
N ALA A 142 9.75 -6.40 0.15
CA ALA A 142 10.83 -6.68 1.11
C ALA A 142 11.64 -5.42 1.46
N ARG A 143 11.94 -4.59 0.46
CA ARG A 143 12.66 -3.33 0.65
C ARG A 143 11.87 -2.31 1.46
N ALA A 144 10.53 -2.28 1.30
CA ALA A 144 9.67 -1.43 2.11
C ALA A 144 9.59 -1.93 3.56
N LEU A 145 9.45 -3.24 3.76
CA LEU A 145 9.25 -3.86 5.07
C LEU A 145 10.52 -3.93 5.93
N VAL A 146 11.71 -3.96 5.33
CA VAL A 146 12.97 -4.16 6.07
C VAL A 146 13.23 -3.06 7.12
N CYS A 147 12.65 -1.87 6.91
CA CYS A 147 12.71 -0.76 7.85
C CYS A 147 11.63 -0.82 8.93
N ARG A 148 10.71 -1.79 8.92
CA ARG A 148 9.57 -1.88 9.83
C ARG A 148 8.85 -0.53 9.94
N PRO A 149 8.27 -0.03 8.84
CA PRO A 149 7.61 1.26 8.83
C PRO A 149 6.36 1.23 9.71
N SER A 150 6.05 2.35 10.37
CA SER A 150 4.76 2.54 11.05
C SER A 150 3.62 2.73 10.06
N LEU A 151 3.92 3.31 8.89
CA LEU A 151 2.98 3.53 7.79
C LEU A 151 3.54 2.99 6.47
N LEU A 152 2.82 2.05 5.85
CA LEU A 152 3.11 1.50 4.52
C LEU A 152 2.08 2.01 3.52
N LEU A 153 2.52 2.70 2.49
CA LEU A 153 1.69 3.18 1.39
C LEU A 153 1.93 2.30 0.16
N MET A 154 0.86 1.82 -0.47
CA MET A 154 0.93 0.94 -1.63
C MET A 154 0.03 1.46 -2.76
N ASP A 155 0.63 1.78 -3.92
CA ASP A 155 -0.05 2.36 -5.09
C ASP A 155 -0.22 1.29 -6.16
N GLU A 156 -1.39 0.67 -6.26
CA GLU A 156 -1.75 -0.39 -7.22
C GLU A 156 -0.66 -1.48 -7.37
N PRO A 157 -0.15 -2.05 -6.26
CA PRO A 157 1.07 -2.85 -6.31
C PRO A 157 0.93 -4.15 -7.10
N PHE A 158 -0.29 -4.68 -7.28
CA PHE A 158 -0.52 -5.99 -7.88
C PHE A 158 -1.16 -5.94 -9.28
N GLY A 159 -1.40 -4.73 -9.81
CA GLY A 159 -2.17 -4.53 -11.05
C GLY A 159 -1.59 -5.16 -12.32
N SER A 160 -0.28 -5.42 -12.37
CA SER A 160 0.40 -5.98 -13.56
C SER A 160 0.77 -7.47 -13.43
N LEU A 161 0.25 -8.16 -12.40
CA LEU A 161 0.59 -9.55 -12.11
C LEU A 161 -0.49 -10.51 -12.65
N ASP A 162 -0.08 -11.74 -12.96
CA ASP A 162 -1.01 -12.84 -13.21
C ASP A 162 -1.79 -13.19 -11.93
N ALA A 163 -2.94 -13.87 -12.10
CA ALA A 163 -3.87 -14.14 -11.00
C ALA A 163 -3.21 -14.90 -9.83
N GLN A 164 -2.48 -15.97 -10.11
CA GLN A 164 -1.86 -16.79 -9.06
C GLN A 164 -0.80 -16.02 -8.29
N THR A 165 0.07 -15.29 -8.98
CA THR A 165 1.11 -14.45 -8.33
C THR A 165 0.48 -13.35 -7.49
N ARG A 166 -0.66 -12.78 -7.93
CA ARG A 166 -1.41 -11.77 -7.17
C ARG A 166 -1.96 -12.36 -5.88
N GLU A 167 -2.65 -13.48 -5.94
CA GLU A 167 -3.19 -14.17 -4.76
C GLU A 167 -2.10 -14.50 -3.74
N ASP A 168 -0.97 -15.05 -4.19
CA ASP A 168 0.19 -15.32 -3.32
C ASP A 168 0.73 -14.05 -2.62
N LEU A 169 0.67 -12.90 -3.28
CA LEU A 169 1.15 -11.62 -2.73
C LEU A 169 0.11 -10.95 -1.82
N GLU A 170 -1.17 -11.12 -2.10
CA GLU A 170 -2.25 -10.73 -1.19
C GLU A 170 -2.14 -11.47 0.14
N ASP A 171 -1.96 -12.79 0.10
CA ASP A 171 -1.80 -13.61 1.30
C ASP A 171 -0.52 -13.26 2.07
N LEU A 172 0.59 -13.02 1.35
CA LEU A 172 1.82 -12.53 1.96
C LEU A 172 1.62 -11.18 2.66
N LEU A 173 0.88 -10.25 2.04
CA LEU A 173 0.61 -8.94 2.63
C LEU A 173 -0.23 -9.07 3.91
N LEU A 174 -1.26 -9.93 3.91
CA LEU A 174 -2.07 -10.22 5.10
C LEU A 174 -1.24 -10.85 6.22
N GLU A 175 -0.33 -11.79 5.90
CA GLU A 175 0.58 -12.39 6.87
C GLU A 175 1.50 -11.32 7.49
N VAL A 176 2.10 -10.46 6.65
CA VAL A 176 2.97 -9.37 7.09
C VAL A 176 2.20 -8.39 7.95
N HIS A 177 1.02 -7.95 7.52
CA HIS A 177 0.18 -7.03 8.27
C HIS A 177 -0.15 -7.57 9.66
N ARG A 178 -0.61 -8.82 9.75
CA ARG A 178 -0.93 -9.49 11.01
C ARG A 178 0.28 -9.62 11.94
N THR A 179 1.48 -9.84 11.38
CA THR A 179 2.70 -10.12 12.16
C THR A 179 3.39 -8.84 12.63
N ASP A 180 3.45 -7.83 11.77
CA ASP A 180 4.23 -6.61 12.01
C ASP A 180 3.37 -5.48 12.58
N GLY A 181 2.04 -5.53 12.43
CA GLY A 181 1.09 -4.54 12.94
C GLY A 181 1.23 -3.15 12.28
N ALA A 182 1.84 -3.06 11.10
CA ALA A 182 1.99 -1.80 10.39
C ALA A 182 0.64 -1.27 9.91
N THR A 183 0.43 0.05 9.99
CA THR A 183 -0.69 0.71 9.33
C THR A 183 -0.45 0.70 7.83
N ILE A 184 -1.44 0.28 7.04
CA ILE A 184 -1.31 0.17 5.58
C ILE A 184 -2.40 1.01 4.92
N VAL A 185 -2.00 1.86 3.96
CA VAL A 185 -2.93 2.48 3.00
C VAL A 185 -2.67 1.88 1.64
N PHE A 186 -3.62 1.11 1.15
CA PHE A 186 -3.54 0.32 -0.06
C PHE A 186 -4.47 0.89 -1.13
N VAL A 187 -3.91 1.41 -2.21
CA VAL A 187 -4.68 1.91 -3.35
C VAL A 187 -4.82 0.82 -4.39
N THR A 188 -6.05 0.57 -4.83
CA THR A 188 -6.35 -0.38 -5.91
C THR A 188 -7.56 0.07 -6.74
N HIS A 189 -7.70 -0.47 -7.93
CA HIS A 189 -8.93 -0.38 -8.72
C HIS A 189 -9.73 -1.69 -8.71
N ASP A 190 -9.18 -2.74 -8.09
CA ASP A 190 -9.83 -4.05 -7.96
C ASP A 190 -10.66 -4.10 -6.66
N ILE A 191 -11.98 -4.31 -6.83
CA ILE A 191 -12.93 -4.34 -5.72
C ILE A 191 -12.76 -5.61 -4.90
N ASP A 192 -12.53 -6.77 -5.56
CA ASP A 192 -12.33 -8.04 -4.87
C ASP A 192 -11.08 -8.00 -4.00
N GLU A 193 -9.99 -7.43 -4.50
CA GLU A 193 -8.75 -7.20 -3.77
C GLU A 193 -8.98 -6.30 -2.55
N SER A 194 -9.72 -5.20 -2.72
CA SER A 194 -9.98 -4.25 -1.62
C SER A 194 -10.77 -4.85 -0.46
N VAL A 195 -11.76 -5.69 -0.75
CA VAL A 195 -12.55 -6.39 0.27
C VAL A 195 -11.79 -7.57 0.87
N TYR A 196 -10.94 -8.23 0.06
CA TYR A 196 -10.13 -9.35 0.53
C TYR A 196 -9.03 -8.90 1.50
N LEU A 197 -8.38 -7.79 1.23
CA LEU A 197 -7.25 -7.27 2.02
C LEU A 197 -7.69 -6.37 3.18
N GLY A 198 -8.61 -5.43 2.91
CA GLY A 198 -8.92 -4.33 3.82
C GLY A 198 -9.58 -4.75 5.13
N ASP A 199 -9.23 -4.06 6.20
CA ASP A 199 -10.07 -3.98 7.40
C ASP A 199 -11.16 -2.91 7.21
N ARG A 200 -10.94 -2.02 6.24
CA ARG A 200 -11.83 -0.92 5.88
C ARG A 200 -11.62 -0.53 4.42
N VAL A 201 -12.69 -0.23 3.71
CA VAL A 201 -12.66 0.22 2.32
C VAL A 201 -13.26 1.61 2.22
N VAL A 202 -12.51 2.54 1.63
CA VAL A 202 -12.97 3.89 1.29
C VAL A 202 -13.08 4.00 -0.22
N VAL A 203 -14.21 4.53 -0.71
CA VAL A 203 -14.46 4.76 -2.13
C VAL A 203 -14.37 6.26 -2.41
N LEU A 204 -13.53 6.62 -3.39
CA LEU A 204 -13.49 7.99 -3.92
C LEU A 204 -14.45 8.14 -5.09
N SER A 205 -15.12 9.30 -5.15
CA SER A 205 -15.97 9.69 -6.29
C SER A 205 -15.15 9.86 -7.58
N PRO A 206 -15.77 9.89 -8.77
CA PRO A 206 -15.11 10.37 -9.97
C PRO A 206 -14.59 11.80 -9.80
N GLY A 207 -13.46 12.13 -10.45
CA GLY A 207 -13.00 13.51 -10.56
C GLY A 207 -13.82 14.34 -11.58
N PRO A 208 -13.62 15.67 -11.62
CA PRO A 208 -12.71 16.47 -10.77
C PRO A 208 -13.25 16.67 -9.35
N GLY A 209 -12.34 16.98 -8.39
CA GLY A 209 -12.73 17.22 -7.01
C GLY A 209 -13.24 15.96 -6.32
N ALA A 210 -12.48 14.85 -6.37
CA ALA A 210 -12.90 13.60 -5.75
C ALA A 210 -13.05 13.73 -4.23
N GLU A 211 -14.16 13.18 -3.73
CA GLU A 211 -14.54 13.11 -2.31
C GLU A 211 -14.72 11.66 -1.88
N ILE A 212 -14.79 11.40 -0.57
CA ILE A 212 -15.16 10.09 -0.03
C ILE A 212 -16.67 9.92 -0.16
N VAL A 213 -17.12 8.93 -0.95
CA VAL A 213 -18.54 8.61 -1.14
C VAL A 213 -19.00 7.36 -0.39
N LEU A 214 -18.06 6.55 0.07
CA LEU A 214 -18.34 5.40 0.94
C LEU A 214 -17.14 5.19 1.86
N ASP A 215 -17.42 4.85 3.11
CA ASP A 215 -16.48 4.48 4.13
C ASP A 215 -17.05 3.25 4.87
N LEU A 216 -16.51 2.07 4.57
CA LEU A 216 -17.11 0.78 4.91
C LEU A 216 -16.13 -0.08 5.71
N PRO A 217 -16.45 -0.47 6.96
CA PRO A 217 -15.70 -1.48 7.68
C PRO A 217 -15.88 -2.85 7.02
N VAL A 218 -14.83 -3.65 6.99
CA VAL A 218 -14.82 -5.01 6.43
C VAL A 218 -14.69 -6.01 7.56
N GLU A 219 -15.82 -6.51 8.02
CA GLU A 219 -15.91 -7.50 9.10
C GLU A 219 -16.00 -8.91 8.50
N LEU A 220 -14.87 -9.47 8.11
CA LEU A 220 -14.76 -10.85 7.63
C LEU A 220 -14.04 -11.72 8.66
N PRO A 221 -14.45 -13.00 8.81
CA PRO A 221 -13.76 -13.92 9.70
C PRO A 221 -12.31 -14.15 9.26
N GLY A 222 -11.40 -14.22 10.22
CA GLY A 222 -10.01 -14.58 9.99
C GLY A 222 -9.71 -16.04 10.41
N PRO A 223 -8.60 -16.62 9.91
CA PRO A 223 -7.74 -16.07 8.84
C PRO A 223 -8.42 -16.09 7.48
N ARG A 224 -8.10 -15.12 6.62
CA ARG A 224 -8.64 -15.06 5.26
C ARG A 224 -7.95 -16.07 4.35
N ASP A 225 -8.72 -16.64 3.42
CA ASP A 225 -8.29 -17.64 2.44
C ASP A 225 -8.92 -17.32 1.09
N GLN A 226 -8.15 -17.43 0.00
CA GLN A 226 -8.54 -16.99 -1.35
C GLN A 226 -9.82 -17.66 -1.86
N ILE A 227 -10.10 -18.90 -1.46
CA ILE A 227 -11.27 -19.65 -1.92
C ILE A 227 -12.44 -19.47 -0.95
N THR A 228 -12.20 -19.78 0.34
CA THR A 228 -13.28 -19.83 1.33
C THR A 228 -13.79 -18.44 1.68
N THR A 229 -12.91 -17.45 1.87
CA THR A 229 -13.32 -16.08 2.21
C THR A 229 -14.09 -15.43 1.07
N ARG A 230 -13.62 -15.58 -0.18
CA ARG A 230 -14.31 -15.02 -1.35
C ARG A 230 -15.65 -15.68 -1.63
N GLY A 231 -15.89 -16.91 -1.09
CA GLY A 231 -17.16 -17.63 -1.17
C GLY A 231 -18.18 -17.23 -0.10
N LEU A 232 -17.82 -16.43 0.91
CA LEU A 232 -18.72 -16.01 1.97
C LEU A 232 -19.82 -15.07 1.46
N THR A 233 -21.02 -15.20 2.01
CA THR A 233 -22.13 -14.29 1.70
C THR A 233 -21.82 -12.86 2.08
N GLU A 234 -21.12 -12.66 3.20
CA GLU A 234 -20.66 -11.36 3.70
C GLU A 234 -19.67 -10.72 2.74
N PHE A 235 -18.72 -11.50 2.19
CA PHE A 235 -17.78 -11.01 1.17
C PHE A 235 -18.52 -10.52 -0.08
N VAL A 236 -19.47 -11.32 -0.58
CA VAL A 236 -20.27 -10.99 -1.76
C VAL A 236 -21.12 -9.72 -1.53
N ALA A 237 -21.67 -9.56 -0.32
CA ALA A 237 -22.45 -8.38 0.07
C ALA A 237 -21.56 -7.12 0.08
N LEU A 238 -20.42 -7.16 0.78
CA LEU A 238 -19.44 -6.06 0.85
C LEU A 238 -18.93 -5.67 -0.53
N ARG A 239 -18.50 -6.65 -1.35
CA ARG A 239 -18.09 -6.44 -2.73
C ARG A 239 -19.16 -5.75 -3.57
N SER A 240 -20.43 -6.15 -3.39
CA SER A 240 -21.55 -5.56 -4.12
C SER A 240 -21.82 -4.13 -3.68
N GLU A 241 -21.64 -3.80 -2.40
CA GLU A 241 -21.78 -2.45 -1.86
C GLU A 241 -20.70 -1.52 -2.38
N VAL A 242 -19.43 -1.92 -2.27
CA VAL A 242 -18.30 -1.18 -2.85
C VAL A 242 -18.46 -1.01 -4.36
N GLY A 243 -18.88 -2.07 -5.07
CA GLY A 243 -19.10 -2.04 -6.51
C GLY A 243 -20.21 -1.07 -6.94
N ARG A 244 -21.26 -0.93 -6.14
CA ARG A 244 -22.31 0.09 -6.37
C ARG A 244 -21.77 1.50 -6.15
N ALA A 245 -21.03 1.73 -5.08
CA ALA A 245 -20.46 3.04 -4.78
C ALA A 245 -19.46 3.51 -5.88
N VAL A 246 -18.61 2.60 -6.41
CA VAL A 246 -17.70 2.92 -7.52
C VAL A 246 -18.42 3.26 -8.83
N ARG A 247 -19.62 2.67 -9.07
CA ARG A 247 -20.39 2.86 -10.31
C ARG A 247 -21.40 4.01 -10.25
N ASN A 248 -21.86 4.40 -9.07
CA ASN A 248 -22.77 5.54 -8.91
C ASN A 248 -22.00 6.83 -9.23
N ARG A 249 -22.36 7.40 -10.39
CA ARG A 249 -21.83 8.66 -10.94
C ARG A 249 -22.53 9.85 -10.32
#